data_4a05d7f6a18254880a3d0cb0c24a8f13
#
_entry.id   4a05d7f6a18254880a3d0cb0c24a8f13
#
_cell.length_a   1.000
_cell.length_b   1.000
_cell.length_c   1.000
_cell.angle_alpha   90.00
_cell.angle_beta   90.00
_cell.angle_gamma   90.00
#
_symmetry.space_group_name_H-M   'P 1'
#
loop_
_entity.id
_entity.type
_entity.pdbx_description
1 polymer ?
#
loop_
_entity_poly.entity_id
_entity_poly.type
_entity_poly.pdbx_seq_one_letter_code
_entity_poly.pdbx_strand_id
1 'polypeptide(L)'
;MIAISYRNGYERQRMPRQASTAFTGACLAGLLSLPSAAVGAAGLPDGFVYLREVAPAIAQDMRYYGSHNFIGRPIDGYQAPECILTREAAAAVKAVHEDLAAAGLRVKVFDCYRPTRAVAQFVRWSRDLEDQRMKAEFYPNIAKTDFFRLGYVAERSGHSRGSTVDLTLEPAAAPPSQVGARAEGPAVACTAPFAERFPDSPLDFGTGFDCMDPLSHPNSPAVPSEARRNRALLAQAMERHGFRGLPEEWWHFTFKAEPFPDTWFDFPVTAPGE
;
A
#
# COMPACT_ATOMS: atom_id res chain seq x y z
N MET A 1 -46.18 -30.54 0.15
CA MET A 1 -46.80 -30.41 1.50
C MET A 1 -46.26 -31.52 2.37
N ILE A 2 -45.23 -31.30 3.18
CA ILE A 2 -44.91 -32.07 4.38
C ILE A 2 -44.19 -31.10 5.31
N ALA A 3 -44.87 -30.76 6.43
CA ALA A 3 -44.35 -29.95 7.50
C ALA A 3 -43.67 -30.86 8.53
N ILE A 4 -42.45 -30.54 8.92
CA ILE A 4 -41.75 -31.19 10.04
C ILE A 4 -41.59 -30.14 11.13
N SER A 5 -42.30 -30.43 12.24
CA SER A 5 -42.30 -29.70 13.51
C SER A 5 -41.10 -30.14 14.36
N TYR A 6 -40.25 -29.22 14.82
CA TYR A 6 -39.27 -29.49 15.88
C TYR A 6 -39.72 -28.90 17.19
N ARG A 7 -39.89 -29.79 18.20
CA ARG A 7 -40.21 -29.46 19.59
C ARG A 7 -38.94 -29.05 20.35
N ASN A 8 -39.04 -27.91 21.06
CA ASN A 8 -38.06 -27.44 22.04
C ASN A 8 -38.21 -28.26 23.36
N GLY A 9 -37.08 -28.80 23.83
CA GLY A 9 -36.94 -29.34 25.19
C GLY A 9 -35.91 -28.53 25.96
N TYR A 10 -36.37 -27.69 26.90
CA TYR A 10 -35.52 -27.01 27.87
C TYR A 10 -35.55 -27.76 29.18
N GLU A 11 -34.48 -28.43 29.54
CA GLU A 11 -34.26 -29.03 30.83
C GLU A 11 -33.44 -28.09 31.72
N ARG A 12 -34.03 -27.61 32.82
CA ARG A 12 -33.38 -26.75 33.82
C ARG A 12 -32.62 -27.63 34.81
N GLN A 13 -31.30 -27.58 34.81
CA GLN A 13 -30.51 -28.14 35.91
C GLN A 13 -30.39 -27.13 37.06
N ARG A 14 -30.75 -27.58 38.26
CA ARG A 14 -30.62 -26.85 39.53
C ARG A 14 -29.20 -26.99 40.07
N MET A 15 -28.55 -25.87 40.39
CA MET A 15 -27.28 -25.86 41.14
C MET A 15 -27.48 -25.99 42.63
N PRO A 16 -26.64 -26.71 43.39
CA PRO A 16 -26.69 -26.77 44.83
C PRO A 16 -26.04 -25.53 45.48
N ARG A 17 -26.63 -25.07 46.58
CA ARG A 17 -26.13 -24.00 47.46
C ARG A 17 -24.91 -24.50 48.23
N GLN A 18 -23.76 -23.80 48.12
CA GLN A 18 -22.64 -23.96 49.03
C GLN A 18 -22.67 -22.93 50.17
N ALA A 19 -22.36 -23.42 51.36
CA ALA A 19 -22.37 -22.69 52.61
C ALA A 19 -21.13 -21.77 52.73
N SER A 20 -21.34 -20.56 53.26
CA SER A 20 -20.30 -19.59 53.61
C SER A 20 -19.60 -19.99 54.89
N THR A 21 -18.28 -20.17 54.82
CA THR A 21 -17.39 -20.13 56.00
C THR A 21 -16.53 -18.85 55.90
N ALA A 22 -16.73 -17.97 56.88
CA ALA A 22 -15.94 -16.76 57.04
C ALA A 22 -14.54 -17.10 57.56
N PHE A 23 -13.47 -16.73 56.79
CA PHE A 23 -12.11 -16.72 57.27
C PHE A 23 -11.62 -15.27 57.34
N THR A 24 -11.39 -14.83 58.58
CA THR A 24 -10.67 -13.58 58.86
C THR A 24 -9.17 -13.81 58.65
N GLY A 25 -8.60 -13.26 57.58
CA GLY A 25 -7.19 -13.29 57.29
C GLY A 25 -6.66 -11.89 57.04
N ALA A 26 -5.63 -11.49 57.79
CA ALA A 26 -4.99 -10.18 57.75
C ALA A 26 -4.41 -9.88 56.37
N CYS A 27 -4.75 -8.71 55.82
CA CYS A 27 -4.15 -8.18 54.59
C CYS A 27 -2.74 -7.67 54.86
N LEU A 28 -1.69 -8.40 54.44
CA LEU A 28 -0.40 -7.81 54.11
C LEU A 28 -0.48 -7.29 52.67
N ALA A 29 -0.48 -5.98 52.50
CA ALA A 29 -0.40 -5.34 51.20
C ALA A 29 1.08 -5.42 50.70
N GLY A 30 1.39 -6.50 49.99
CA GLY A 30 2.60 -6.57 49.17
C GLY A 30 2.40 -5.79 47.89
N LEU A 31 3.09 -4.66 47.73
CA LEU A 31 3.22 -3.95 46.46
C LEU A 31 3.99 -4.84 45.46
N LEU A 32 3.28 -5.60 44.66
CA LEU A 32 3.82 -6.24 43.46
C LEU A 32 4.02 -5.14 42.41
N SER A 33 5.25 -4.63 42.33
CA SER A 33 5.71 -3.88 41.15
C SER A 33 5.73 -4.83 39.96
N LEU A 34 4.71 -4.72 39.10
CA LEU A 34 4.74 -5.35 37.78
C LEU A 34 5.93 -4.74 36.98
N PRO A 35 6.80 -5.57 36.37
CA PRO A 35 7.81 -5.06 35.47
C PRO A 35 7.05 -4.39 34.32
N SER A 36 7.31 -3.09 34.11
CA SER A 36 6.94 -2.40 32.88
C SER A 36 7.67 -3.14 31.77
N ALA A 37 6.93 -3.89 30.96
CA ALA A 37 7.48 -4.45 29.75
C ALA A 37 7.91 -3.25 28.89
N ALA A 38 9.21 -3.02 28.79
CA ALA A 38 9.77 -2.15 27.77
C ALA A 38 9.29 -2.74 26.46
N VAL A 39 8.43 -1.97 25.74
CA VAL A 39 8.14 -2.23 24.32
C VAL A 39 9.49 -1.99 23.64
N GLY A 40 10.25 -3.06 23.45
CA GLY A 40 11.45 -3.02 22.64
C GLY A 40 11.05 -2.53 21.25
N ALA A 41 11.84 -1.66 20.65
CA ALA A 41 11.68 -1.27 19.25
C ALA A 41 11.55 -2.56 18.43
N ALA A 42 10.35 -2.86 17.95
CA ALA A 42 10.09 -4.05 17.18
C ALA A 42 10.71 -3.82 15.81
N GLY A 43 11.82 -4.49 15.53
CA GLY A 43 12.40 -4.54 14.18
C GLY A 43 11.37 -5.07 13.17
N LEU A 44 11.68 -4.96 11.89
CA LEU A 44 10.83 -5.54 10.84
C LEU A 44 10.62 -7.05 11.08
N PRO A 45 9.47 -7.60 10.70
CA PRO A 45 9.27 -9.04 10.68
C PRO A 45 10.33 -9.76 9.84
N ASP A 46 10.63 -11.00 10.20
CA ASP A 46 11.58 -11.82 9.45
C ASP A 46 11.22 -11.88 7.97
N GLY A 47 12.22 -11.73 7.11
CA GLY A 47 12.06 -11.70 5.66
C GLY A 47 11.83 -10.32 5.06
N PHE A 48 11.58 -9.28 5.86
CA PHE A 48 11.43 -7.91 5.38
C PHE A 48 12.71 -7.08 5.56
N VAL A 49 12.88 -6.10 4.68
CA VAL A 49 14.01 -5.16 4.69
C VAL A 49 13.56 -3.76 4.27
N TYR A 50 14.28 -2.75 4.71
CA TYR A 50 14.16 -1.40 4.17
C TYR A 50 14.87 -1.30 2.82
N LEU A 51 14.17 -0.83 1.79
CA LEU A 51 14.76 -0.70 0.45
C LEU A 51 15.98 0.24 0.45
N ARG A 52 15.99 1.28 1.27
CA ARG A 52 17.12 2.21 1.40
C ARG A 52 18.42 1.53 1.86
N GLU A 53 18.34 0.44 2.62
CA GLU A 53 19.51 -0.32 3.07
C GLU A 53 20.05 -1.25 1.97
N VAL A 54 19.16 -1.74 1.10
CA VAL A 54 19.49 -2.65 0.00
C VAL A 54 19.91 -1.89 -1.26
N ALA A 55 19.23 -0.78 -1.55
CA ALA A 55 19.40 0.00 -2.77
C ALA A 55 19.22 1.51 -2.48
N PRO A 56 20.19 2.17 -1.81
CA PRO A 56 20.07 3.57 -1.37
C PRO A 56 19.97 4.59 -2.52
N ALA A 57 20.31 4.19 -3.74
CA ALA A 57 20.19 5.04 -4.93
C ALA A 57 18.76 5.12 -5.49
N ILE A 58 17.85 4.26 -5.06
CA ILE A 58 16.45 4.29 -5.47
C ILE A 58 15.73 5.42 -4.75
N ALA A 59 15.14 6.34 -5.50
CA ALA A 59 14.35 7.42 -4.95
C ALA A 59 13.04 6.89 -4.34
N GLN A 60 12.63 7.43 -3.19
CA GLN A 60 11.41 7.06 -2.49
C GLN A 60 10.50 8.29 -2.35
N ASP A 61 9.30 8.23 -2.91
CA ASP A 61 8.24 9.23 -2.83
C ASP A 61 6.98 8.55 -2.26
N MET A 62 7.03 8.21 -0.97
CA MET A 62 6.03 7.35 -0.31
C MET A 62 4.72 8.11 -0.12
N ARG A 63 3.83 8.03 -1.13
CA ARG A 63 2.62 8.85 -1.25
C ARG A 63 1.63 8.69 -0.12
N TYR A 64 1.55 7.52 0.48
CA TYR A 64 0.58 7.23 1.53
C TYR A 64 1.01 7.71 2.93
N TYR A 65 2.30 8.05 3.11
CA TYR A 65 2.74 8.76 4.31
C TYR A 65 2.25 10.22 4.34
N GLY A 66 2.16 10.86 3.18
CA GLY A 66 1.67 12.22 3.02
C GLY A 66 0.18 12.32 2.70
N SER A 67 -0.25 13.55 2.38
CA SER A 67 -1.64 13.85 1.99
C SER A 67 -1.87 13.89 0.48
N HIS A 68 -0.83 13.84 -0.35
CA HIS A 68 -0.97 13.86 -1.80
C HIS A 68 -1.19 12.44 -2.35
N ASN A 69 -2.38 11.91 -2.10
CA ASN A 69 -2.88 10.63 -2.55
C ASN A 69 -4.40 10.73 -2.84
N PHE A 70 -5.01 9.71 -3.38
CA PHE A 70 -6.43 9.72 -3.79
C PHE A 70 -7.45 9.90 -2.65
N ILE A 71 -7.02 9.78 -1.37
CA ILE A 71 -7.86 10.06 -0.19
C ILE A 71 -7.68 11.50 0.29
N GLY A 72 -6.50 12.12 0.07
CA GLY A 72 -6.20 13.49 0.48
C GLY A 72 -5.81 13.66 1.95
N ARG A 73 -5.27 12.61 2.57
CA ARG A 73 -4.74 12.59 3.95
C ARG A 73 -3.75 11.43 4.13
N PRO A 74 -2.89 11.46 5.17
CA PRO A 74 -2.04 10.32 5.52
C PRO A 74 -2.87 9.05 5.73
N ILE A 75 -2.28 7.91 5.35
CA ILE A 75 -2.95 6.61 5.37
C ILE A 75 -2.57 5.82 6.62
N ASP A 76 -3.56 5.14 7.21
CA ASP A 76 -3.42 4.35 8.42
C ASP A 76 -2.27 3.33 8.31
N GLY A 77 -1.34 3.38 9.27
CA GLY A 77 -0.20 2.47 9.34
C GLY A 77 1.08 2.96 8.69
N TYR A 78 1.07 4.08 7.93
CA TYR A 78 2.29 4.74 7.44
C TYR A 78 2.76 5.76 8.49
N GLN A 79 3.77 5.39 9.27
CA GLN A 79 4.37 6.24 10.32
C GLN A 79 5.68 6.88 9.86
N ALA A 80 6.28 6.38 8.77
CA ALA A 80 7.45 6.94 8.13
C ALA A 80 7.36 6.82 6.60
N PRO A 81 8.07 7.67 5.83
CA PRO A 81 8.12 7.60 4.37
C PRO A 81 9.12 6.54 3.90
N GLU A 82 8.89 5.27 4.28
CA GLU A 82 9.78 4.16 4.02
C GLU A 82 9.19 3.14 3.05
N CYS A 83 10.01 2.70 2.11
CA CYS A 83 9.73 1.52 1.32
C CYS A 83 10.27 0.28 2.05
N ILE A 84 9.36 -0.58 2.50
CA ILE A 84 9.65 -1.88 3.08
C ILE A 84 9.21 -2.94 2.07
N LEU A 85 10.05 -3.94 1.82
CA LEU A 85 9.75 -5.07 0.93
C LEU A 85 10.24 -6.37 1.54
N THR A 86 9.77 -7.50 1.00
CA THR A 86 10.46 -8.76 1.24
C THR A 86 11.88 -8.69 0.68
N ARG A 87 12.82 -9.39 1.30
CA ARG A 87 14.24 -9.39 0.89
C ARG A 87 14.42 -9.74 -0.58
N GLU A 88 13.65 -10.70 -1.07
CA GLU A 88 13.67 -11.17 -2.45
C GLU A 88 13.15 -10.10 -3.41
N ALA A 89 12.04 -9.46 -3.10
CA ALA A 89 11.48 -8.38 -3.91
C ALA A 89 12.41 -7.15 -3.91
N ALA A 90 13.00 -6.78 -2.75
CA ALA A 90 13.96 -5.68 -2.66
C ALA A 90 15.22 -5.93 -3.51
N ALA A 91 15.76 -7.15 -3.47
CA ALA A 91 16.89 -7.54 -4.31
C ALA A 91 16.54 -7.49 -5.80
N ALA A 92 15.33 -7.91 -6.18
CA ALA A 92 14.86 -7.85 -7.56
C ALA A 92 14.65 -6.40 -8.04
N VAL A 93 14.08 -5.51 -7.21
CA VAL A 93 13.94 -4.07 -7.54
C VAL A 93 15.31 -3.41 -7.69
N LYS A 94 16.29 -3.77 -6.83
CA LYS A 94 17.68 -3.32 -6.99
C LYS A 94 18.26 -3.74 -8.33
N ALA A 95 18.06 -4.98 -8.76
CA ALA A 95 18.55 -5.48 -10.05
C ALA A 95 17.87 -4.76 -11.23
N VAL A 96 16.57 -4.43 -11.14
CA VAL A 96 15.88 -3.56 -12.12
C VAL A 96 16.55 -2.20 -12.21
N HIS A 97 16.85 -1.58 -11.06
CA HIS A 97 17.50 -0.27 -11.01
C HIS A 97 18.89 -0.29 -11.66
N GLU A 98 19.68 -1.32 -11.36
CA GLU A 98 21.04 -1.50 -11.91
C GLU A 98 21.01 -1.74 -13.43
N ASP A 99 20.06 -2.53 -13.93
CA ASP A 99 19.85 -2.77 -15.35
C ASP A 99 19.50 -1.48 -16.12
N LEU A 100 18.62 -0.65 -15.55
CA LEU A 100 18.19 0.61 -16.12
C LEU A 100 19.24 1.73 -16.02
N ALA A 101 20.18 1.64 -15.07
CA ALA A 101 21.26 2.61 -14.91
C ALA A 101 22.15 2.70 -16.18
N ALA A 102 22.35 1.59 -16.89
CA ALA A 102 23.07 1.56 -18.17
C ALA A 102 22.37 2.38 -19.27
N ALA A 103 21.06 2.58 -19.17
CA ALA A 103 20.27 3.45 -20.05
C ALA A 103 20.15 4.90 -19.54
N GLY A 104 20.88 5.26 -18.48
CA GLY A 104 20.83 6.59 -17.86
C GLY A 104 19.52 6.84 -17.09
N LEU A 105 18.83 5.78 -16.63
CA LEU A 105 17.60 5.84 -15.89
C LEU A 105 17.78 5.33 -14.46
N ARG A 106 16.91 5.77 -13.56
CA ARG A 106 16.79 5.27 -12.20
C ARG A 106 15.33 4.97 -11.85
N VAL A 107 15.15 4.06 -10.93
CA VAL A 107 13.82 3.75 -10.34
C VAL A 107 13.48 4.79 -9.27
N LYS A 108 12.22 5.19 -9.22
CA LYS A 108 11.58 5.87 -8.07
C LYS A 108 10.35 5.08 -7.65
N VAL A 109 10.21 4.80 -6.33
CA VAL A 109 9.07 4.08 -5.77
C VAL A 109 8.05 5.02 -5.14
N PHE A 110 6.76 4.67 -5.24
CA PHE A 110 5.62 5.40 -4.67
C PHE A 110 4.96 4.65 -3.52
N ASP A 111 4.88 3.32 -3.60
CA ASP A 111 4.40 2.44 -2.55
C ASP A 111 5.08 1.08 -2.62
N CYS A 112 5.22 0.45 -1.45
CA CYS A 112 5.85 -0.85 -1.27
C CYS A 112 4.95 -1.76 -0.41
N TYR A 113 5.42 -2.28 0.73
CA TYR A 113 4.55 -2.94 1.67
C TYR A 113 3.48 -1.96 2.19
N ARG A 114 2.22 -2.39 2.15
CA ARG A 114 1.03 -1.65 2.61
C ARG A 114 0.33 -2.45 3.70
N PRO A 115 0.26 -1.95 4.95
CA PRO A 115 -0.45 -2.64 6.02
C PRO A 115 -1.92 -2.92 5.66
N THR A 116 -2.48 -4.03 6.16
CA THR A 116 -3.90 -4.34 5.89
C THR A 116 -4.86 -3.28 6.43
N ARG A 117 -4.49 -2.57 7.51
CA ARG A 117 -5.27 -1.42 8.02
C ARG A 117 -5.37 -0.28 7.01
N ALA A 118 -4.34 -0.05 6.20
CA ALA A 118 -4.37 0.92 5.09
C ALA A 118 -5.39 0.49 4.02
N VAL A 119 -5.36 -0.78 3.62
CA VAL A 119 -6.34 -1.34 2.67
C VAL A 119 -7.77 -1.20 3.23
N ALA A 120 -7.97 -1.49 4.51
CA ALA A 120 -9.26 -1.29 5.18
C ALA A 120 -9.72 0.18 5.17
N GLN A 121 -8.79 1.15 5.27
CA GLN A 121 -9.10 2.58 5.11
C GLN A 121 -9.53 2.89 3.67
N PHE A 122 -8.87 2.35 2.65
CA PHE A 122 -9.26 2.51 1.25
C PHE A 122 -10.68 2.00 1.00
N VAL A 123 -11.01 0.82 1.55
CA VAL A 123 -12.35 0.24 1.47
C VAL A 123 -13.39 1.13 2.16
N ARG A 124 -13.12 1.61 3.38
CA ARG A 124 -14.03 2.54 4.08
C ARG A 124 -14.25 3.83 3.29
N TRP A 125 -13.16 4.43 2.81
CA TRP A 125 -13.21 5.67 2.01
C TRP A 125 -13.96 5.48 0.69
N SER A 126 -13.78 4.36 -0.01
CA SER A 126 -14.48 4.11 -1.28
C SER A 126 -16.00 3.98 -1.11
N ARG A 127 -16.47 3.58 0.07
CA ARG A 127 -17.89 3.49 0.42
C ARG A 127 -18.49 4.82 0.91
N ASP A 128 -17.66 5.77 1.30
CA ASP A 128 -18.07 7.14 1.64
C ASP A 128 -18.20 7.96 0.34
N LEU A 129 -19.40 8.00 -0.23
CA LEU A 129 -19.66 8.66 -1.50
C LEU A 129 -19.63 10.20 -1.40
N GLU A 130 -19.71 10.75 -0.19
CA GLU A 130 -19.66 12.20 0.05
C GLU A 130 -18.21 12.74 0.04
N ASP A 131 -17.22 11.93 0.39
CA ASP A 131 -15.81 12.34 0.33
C ASP A 131 -15.29 12.35 -1.12
N GLN A 132 -15.46 13.47 -1.82
CA GLN A 132 -15.06 13.67 -3.22
C GLN A 132 -13.86 14.63 -3.35
N ARG A 133 -13.12 14.91 -2.25
CA ARG A 133 -12.07 15.96 -2.21
C ARG A 133 -10.97 15.79 -3.24
N MET A 134 -10.61 14.56 -3.57
CA MET A 134 -9.53 14.24 -4.51
C MET A 134 -10.04 13.78 -5.89
N LYS A 135 -11.36 13.84 -6.13
CA LYS A 135 -11.97 13.37 -7.37
C LYS A 135 -11.40 14.08 -8.60
N ALA A 136 -11.30 15.39 -8.54
CA ALA A 136 -10.87 16.21 -9.67
C ALA A 136 -9.46 15.82 -10.17
N GLU A 137 -8.63 15.32 -9.27
CA GLU A 137 -7.25 14.92 -9.58
C GLU A 137 -7.14 13.42 -9.90
N PHE A 138 -7.55 12.53 -8.99
CA PHE A 138 -7.20 11.11 -9.07
C PHE A 138 -8.25 10.22 -9.76
N TYR A 139 -9.52 10.62 -9.81
CA TYR A 139 -10.60 9.82 -10.42
C TYR A 139 -11.66 10.70 -11.11
N PRO A 140 -11.21 11.61 -12.02
CA PRO A 140 -12.10 12.62 -12.58
C PRO A 140 -13.30 12.02 -13.33
N ASN A 141 -13.09 10.88 -13.98
CA ASN A 141 -14.06 10.24 -14.88
C ASN A 141 -14.77 9.02 -14.27
N ILE A 142 -14.35 8.56 -13.07
CA ILE A 142 -14.87 7.33 -12.46
C ILE A 142 -15.66 7.66 -11.20
N ALA A 143 -16.79 6.99 -11.01
CA ALA A 143 -17.55 7.07 -9.76
C ALA A 143 -17.03 6.05 -8.73
N LYS A 144 -17.03 6.41 -7.45
CA LYS A 144 -16.60 5.49 -6.37
C LYS A 144 -17.39 4.18 -6.34
N THR A 145 -18.66 4.20 -6.75
CA THR A 145 -19.50 3.01 -6.89
C THR A 145 -18.95 1.95 -7.84
N ASP A 146 -18.07 2.35 -8.74
CA ASP A 146 -17.47 1.48 -9.76
C ASP A 146 -16.09 0.94 -9.37
N PHE A 147 -15.46 1.46 -8.32
CA PHE A 147 -14.07 1.16 -7.98
C PHE A 147 -13.79 -0.34 -7.80
N PHE A 148 -14.65 -1.07 -7.07
CA PHE A 148 -14.49 -2.51 -6.89
C PHE A 148 -14.68 -3.28 -8.19
N ARG A 149 -15.69 -2.91 -8.97
CA ARG A 149 -16.00 -3.58 -10.24
C ARG A 149 -14.89 -3.36 -11.28
N LEU A 150 -14.27 -2.19 -11.26
CA LEU A 150 -13.19 -1.82 -12.19
C LEU A 150 -11.79 -2.23 -11.68
N GLY A 151 -11.67 -2.77 -10.46
CA GLY A 151 -10.41 -3.25 -9.91
C GLY A 151 -9.53 -2.19 -9.24
N TYR A 152 -9.96 -0.91 -9.17
CA TYR A 152 -9.18 0.16 -8.54
C TYR A 152 -9.11 0.07 -7.01
N VAL A 153 -10.09 -0.56 -6.37
CA VAL A 153 -10.09 -0.86 -4.93
C VAL A 153 -10.45 -2.32 -4.72
N ALA A 154 -9.73 -3.00 -3.84
CA ALA A 154 -9.97 -4.39 -3.48
C ALA A 154 -9.94 -4.55 -1.95
N GLU A 155 -10.63 -5.58 -1.42
CA GLU A 155 -10.64 -5.90 0.01
C GLU A 155 -9.30 -6.49 0.50
N ARG A 156 -8.46 -6.98 -0.41
CA ARG A 156 -7.10 -7.48 -0.17
C ARG A 156 -6.16 -6.92 -1.23
N SER A 157 -4.96 -6.57 -0.84
CA SER A 157 -3.93 -6.03 -1.73
C SER A 157 -2.69 -6.92 -1.76
N GLY A 158 -2.07 -7.03 -2.93
CA GLY A 158 -0.75 -7.65 -3.10
C GLY A 158 0.32 -6.97 -2.26
N HIS A 159 0.25 -5.66 -2.10
CA HIS A 159 1.18 -4.88 -1.27
C HIS A 159 1.25 -5.37 0.17
N SER A 160 0.13 -5.85 0.76
CA SER A 160 0.12 -6.35 2.13
C SER A 160 0.90 -7.65 2.33
N ARG A 161 1.35 -8.30 1.24
CA ARG A 161 2.25 -9.47 1.27
C ARG A 161 3.72 -9.09 1.18
N GLY A 162 4.05 -7.80 0.95
CA GLY A 162 5.39 -7.25 0.97
C GLY A 162 6.22 -7.46 -0.30
N SER A 163 5.64 -8.02 -1.36
CA SER A 163 6.35 -8.29 -2.61
C SER A 163 5.76 -7.57 -3.82
N THR A 164 4.94 -6.54 -3.57
CA THR A 164 4.36 -5.66 -4.58
C THR A 164 4.93 -4.26 -4.41
N VAL A 165 5.19 -3.58 -5.53
CA VAL A 165 5.76 -2.23 -5.57
C VAL A 165 5.09 -1.40 -6.65
N ASP A 166 4.78 -0.15 -6.32
CA ASP A 166 4.37 0.89 -7.27
C ASP A 166 5.57 1.80 -7.56
N LEU A 167 5.91 1.97 -8.84
CA LEU A 167 7.13 2.67 -9.20
C LEU A 167 7.07 3.33 -10.60
N THR A 168 8.03 4.21 -10.83
CA THR A 168 8.26 4.89 -12.10
C THR A 168 9.75 4.96 -12.42
N LEU A 169 10.07 5.58 -13.55
CA LEU A 169 11.45 5.86 -13.98
C LEU A 169 11.71 7.36 -14.00
N GLU A 170 12.94 7.73 -13.70
CA GLU A 170 13.47 9.09 -13.84
C GLU A 170 14.81 9.07 -14.56
N PRO A 171 15.20 10.12 -15.31
CA PRO A 171 16.58 10.27 -15.75
C PRO A 171 17.54 10.27 -14.54
N ALA A 172 18.62 9.49 -14.60
CA ALA A 172 19.58 9.39 -13.50
C ALA A 172 20.25 10.74 -13.15
N ALA A 173 20.39 11.62 -14.16
CA ALA A 173 20.94 12.97 -13.99
C ALA A 173 19.91 14.00 -13.48
N ALA A 174 18.62 13.66 -13.41
CA ALA A 174 17.63 14.58 -12.87
C ALA A 174 17.88 14.83 -11.37
N PRO A 175 17.65 16.05 -10.86
CA PRO A 175 17.66 16.26 -9.42
C PRO A 175 16.64 15.30 -8.75
N PRO A 176 16.85 14.88 -7.49
CA PRO A 176 15.86 14.08 -6.79
C PRO A 176 14.52 14.81 -6.80
N SER A 177 13.45 14.12 -7.20
CA SER A 177 12.09 14.67 -7.15
C SER A 177 11.77 15.02 -5.69
N GLN A 178 11.22 16.19 -5.46
CA GLN A 178 10.78 16.56 -4.11
C GLN A 178 9.58 15.68 -3.73
N VAL A 179 9.65 15.09 -2.54
CA VAL A 179 8.59 14.24 -1.98
C VAL A 179 7.33 15.07 -1.78
N GLY A 180 6.27 14.73 -2.48
CA GLY A 180 4.87 14.81 -2.14
C GLY A 180 4.26 16.04 -1.49
N ALA A 181 4.82 17.23 -1.58
CA ALA A 181 4.08 18.44 -1.27
C ALA A 181 3.24 18.81 -2.51
N ARG A 182 1.91 18.67 -2.41
CA ARG A 182 1.02 19.21 -3.44
C ARG A 182 1.36 20.68 -3.68
N ALA A 183 1.61 21.06 -4.92
CA ALA A 183 1.72 22.45 -5.30
C ALA A 183 0.44 23.21 -4.89
N GLU A 184 0.56 24.38 -4.34
CA GLU A 184 -0.59 25.25 -4.08
C GLU A 184 -1.24 25.59 -5.42
N GLY A 185 -2.52 25.30 -5.57
CA GLY A 185 -3.25 25.56 -6.80
C GLY A 185 -4.50 24.68 -6.95
N PRO A 186 -5.30 24.91 -8.01
CA PRO A 186 -6.43 24.06 -8.32
C PRO A 186 -5.95 22.63 -8.64
N ALA A 187 -6.78 21.64 -8.28
CA ALA A 187 -6.51 20.25 -8.63
C ALA A 187 -6.56 20.09 -10.17
N VAL A 188 -5.52 19.52 -10.74
CA VAL A 188 -5.43 19.17 -12.17
C VAL A 188 -5.61 17.67 -12.31
N ALA A 189 -6.45 17.26 -13.26
CA ALA A 189 -6.73 15.84 -13.47
C ALA A 189 -5.46 15.04 -13.80
N CYS A 190 -5.31 13.87 -13.21
CA CYS A 190 -4.21 12.95 -13.51
C CYS A 190 -4.17 12.48 -14.97
N THR A 191 -5.25 12.69 -15.71
CA THR A 191 -5.37 12.42 -17.15
C THR A 191 -5.05 13.65 -18.02
N ALA A 192 -4.78 14.81 -17.42
CA ALA A 192 -4.42 16.03 -18.16
C ALA A 192 -3.09 15.86 -18.92
N PRO A 193 -2.79 16.77 -19.89
CA PRO A 193 -1.51 16.79 -20.57
C PRO A 193 -0.32 16.77 -19.58
N PHE A 194 0.76 16.13 -19.97
CA PHE A 194 1.94 15.91 -19.11
C PHE A 194 2.45 17.19 -18.44
N ALA A 195 2.48 18.30 -19.17
CA ALA A 195 3.00 19.58 -18.66
C ALA A 195 2.05 20.27 -17.65
N GLU A 196 0.82 19.82 -17.51
CA GLU A 196 -0.21 20.46 -16.68
C GLU A 196 -0.47 19.70 -15.39
N ARG A 197 -0.37 18.35 -15.41
CA ARG A 197 -0.65 17.51 -14.26
C ARG A 197 0.49 17.52 -13.23
N PHE A 198 0.22 16.97 -12.05
CA PHE A 198 1.24 16.83 -11.01
C PHE A 198 2.48 16.10 -11.55
N PRO A 199 3.70 16.61 -11.29
CA PRO A 199 4.94 16.07 -11.88
C PRO A 199 5.45 14.84 -11.09
N ASP A 200 4.76 13.71 -11.20
CA ASP A 200 5.17 12.45 -10.57
C ASP A 200 6.55 11.96 -11.03
N SER A 201 6.90 12.23 -12.28
CA SER A 201 8.16 11.88 -12.92
C SER A 201 8.49 12.88 -14.01
N PRO A 202 9.79 13.11 -14.31
CA PRO A 202 10.22 13.85 -15.51
C PRO A 202 9.90 13.12 -16.84
N LEU A 203 9.51 11.84 -16.79
CA LEU A 203 9.12 11.05 -17.94
C LEU A 203 7.59 10.93 -18.00
N ASP A 204 7.03 11.09 -19.21
CA ASP A 204 5.60 10.93 -19.43
C ASP A 204 5.21 9.45 -19.49
N PHE A 205 4.33 9.03 -18.56
CA PHE A 205 3.68 7.72 -18.55
C PHE A 205 2.19 7.79 -18.97
N GLY A 206 1.73 8.95 -19.49
CA GLY A 206 0.36 9.14 -20.01
C GLY A 206 -0.70 9.49 -18.97
N THR A 207 -0.49 9.12 -17.71
CA THR A 207 -1.30 9.54 -16.56
C THR A 207 -0.40 9.80 -15.36
N GLY A 208 -0.90 10.49 -14.33
CA GLY A 208 -0.28 10.53 -13.01
C GLY A 208 -0.32 9.17 -12.32
N PHE A 209 0.45 9.03 -11.23
CA PHE A 209 0.39 7.89 -10.31
C PHE A 209 -0.99 7.84 -9.61
N ASP A 210 -1.50 6.65 -9.30
CA ASP A 210 -2.82 6.42 -8.67
C ASP A 210 -4.02 6.99 -9.46
N CYS A 211 -3.85 7.26 -10.75
CA CYS A 211 -4.92 7.73 -11.62
C CYS A 211 -5.92 6.61 -11.90
N MET A 212 -7.07 6.63 -11.25
CA MET A 212 -8.16 5.66 -11.47
C MET A 212 -8.92 5.99 -12.75
N ASP A 213 -8.35 5.59 -13.88
CA ASP A 213 -8.87 5.85 -15.23
C ASP A 213 -8.37 4.77 -16.20
N PRO A 214 -9.17 4.35 -17.21
CA PRO A 214 -8.71 3.39 -18.23
C PRO A 214 -7.46 3.85 -19.02
N LEU A 215 -7.13 5.14 -19.00
CA LEU A 215 -5.86 5.63 -19.53
C LEU A 215 -4.65 5.09 -18.77
N SER A 216 -4.81 4.67 -17.50
CA SER A 216 -3.74 4.07 -16.69
C SER A 216 -3.44 2.62 -17.03
N HIS A 217 -4.30 1.95 -17.80
CA HIS A 217 -4.04 0.59 -18.24
C HIS A 217 -2.74 0.54 -19.07
N PRO A 218 -1.78 -0.37 -18.77
CA PRO A 218 -0.45 -0.39 -19.41
C PRO A 218 -0.49 -0.33 -20.94
N ASN A 219 -1.47 -1.01 -21.54
CA ASN A 219 -1.63 -1.15 -22.99
C ASN A 219 -2.65 -0.16 -23.60
N SER A 220 -3.06 0.88 -22.86
CA SER A 220 -4.03 1.87 -23.37
C SER A 220 -3.51 2.50 -24.69
N PRO A 221 -4.26 2.39 -25.80
CA PRO A 221 -3.88 3.00 -27.07
C PRO A 221 -4.08 4.53 -27.08
N ALA A 222 -4.85 5.03 -26.11
CA ALA A 222 -5.26 6.44 -26.06
C ALA A 222 -4.20 7.38 -25.47
N VAL A 223 -3.13 6.85 -24.86
CA VAL A 223 -2.02 7.66 -24.36
C VAL A 223 -1.00 7.97 -25.48
N PRO A 224 -0.21 9.06 -25.37
CA PRO A 224 0.85 9.41 -26.33
C PRO A 224 1.82 8.26 -26.62
N SER A 225 2.40 8.23 -27.82
CA SER A 225 3.34 7.17 -28.22
C SER A 225 4.58 7.12 -27.33
N GLU A 226 5.02 8.25 -26.79
CA GLU A 226 6.13 8.35 -25.83
C GLU A 226 5.77 7.65 -24.52
N ALA A 227 4.60 7.94 -23.97
CA ALA A 227 4.12 7.29 -22.75
C ALA A 227 4.01 5.77 -22.92
N ARG A 228 3.53 5.29 -24.08
CA ARG A 228 3.52 3.84 -24.39
C ARG A 228 4.93 3.24 -24.41
N ARG A 229 5.92 3.95 -24.97
CA ARG A 229 7.32 3.48 -24.97
C ARG A 229 7.89 3.42 -23.55
N ASN A 230 7.62 4.44 -22.71
CA ASN A 230 8.09 4.48 -21.33
C ASN A 230 7.46 3.34 -20.48
N ARG A 231 6.16 3.09 -20.63
CA ARG A 231 5.47 1.95 -19.99
C ARG A 231 6.05 0.61 -20.45
N ALA A 232 6.28 0.44 -21.75
CA ALA A 232 6.85 -0.79 -22.29
C ALA A 232 8.28 -1.02 -21.78
N LEU A 233 9.10 0.01 -21.69
CA LEU A 233 10.45 -0.06 -21.12
C LEU A 233 10.42 -0.50 -19.66
N LEU A 234 9.58 0.14 -18.86
CA LEU A 234 9.39 -0.20 -17.45
C LEU A 234 8.91 -1.65 -17.29
N ALA A 235 7.83 -2.02 -17.97
CA ALA A 235 7.25 -3.37 -17.87
C ALA A 235 8.26 -4.45 -18.27
N GLN A 236 9.04 -4.26 -19.37
CA GLN A 236 10.07 -5.18 -19.80
C GLN A 236 11.21 -5.32 -18.79
N ALA A 237 11.66 -4.21 -18.19
CA ALA A 237 12.67 -4.24 -17.15
C ALA A 237 12.17 -5.03 -15.92
N MET A 238 10.97 -4.74 -15.46
CA MET A 238 10.36 -5.45 -14.33
C MET A 238 10.17 -6.94 -14.61
N GLU A 239 9.70 -7.30 -15.81
CA GLU A 239 9.46 -8.69 -16.19
C GLU A 239 10.76 -9.51 -16.26
N ARG A 240 11.85 -8.94 -16.79
CA ARG A 240 13.19 -9.59 -16.81
C ARG A 240 13.67 -9.97 -15.42
N HIS A 241 13.29 -9.19 -14.40
CA HIS A 241 13.68 -9.39 -13.01
C HIS A 241 12.58 -10.06 -12.16
N GLY A 242 11.65 -10.78 -12.80
CA GLY A 242 10.72 -11.68 -12.14
C GLY A 242 9.42 -11.04 -11.64
N PHE A 243 9.10 -9.82 -12.03
CA PHE A 243 7.83 -9.19 -11.72
C PHE A 243 6.75 -9.48 -12.76
N ARG A 244 5.49 -9.28 -12.37
CA ARG A 244 4.34 -9.20 -13.27
C ARG A 244 3.59 -7.89 -12.98
N GLY A 245 3.16 -7.20 -14.02
CA GLY A 245 2.33 -6.00 -13.92
C GLY A 245 0.87 -6.31 -13.63
N LEU A 246 0.11 -5.29 -13.22
CA LEU A 246 -1.34 -5.29 -13.08
C LEU A 246 -1.98 -4.73 -14.38
N PRO A 247 -3.07 -5.35 -14.89
CA PRO A 247 -3.71 -4.88 -16.14
C PRO A 247 -4.33 -3.48 -16.06
N GLU A 248 -4.67 -3.02 -14.87
CA GLU A 248 -5.35 -1.74 -14.62
C GLU A 248 -4.38 -0.57 -14.36
N GLU A 249 -3.09 -0.86 -14.03
CA GLU A 249 -2.16 0.13 -13.48
C GLU A 249 -0.76 -0.03 -14.05
N TRP A 250 -0.23 0.99 -14.77
CA TRP A 250 1.08 0.93 -15.40
C TRP A 250 2.25 0.93 -14.42
N TRP A 251 2.06 1.38 -13.20
CA TRP A 251 3.08 1.50 -12.13
C TRP A 251 3.20 0.27 -11.24
N HIS A 252 2.18 -0.61 -11.21
CA HIS A 252 1.99 -1.68 -10.23
C HIS A 252 2.60 -3.01 -10.67
N PHE A 253 3.51 -3.55 -9.86
CA PHE A 253 4.23 -4.79 -10.15
C PHE A 253 4.34 -5.68 -8.93
N THR A 254 4.02 -6.97 -9.08
CA THR A 254 4.16 -8.00 -8.04
C THR A 254 5.27 -8.96 -8.42
N PHE A 255 6.19 -9.24 -7.49
CA PHE A 255 7.24 -10.24 -7.65
C PHE A 255 6.63 -11.65 -7.73
N LYS A 256 6.95 -12.43 -8.77
CA LYS A 256 6.29 -13.73 -9.05
C LYS A 256 6.64 -14.81 -8.02
N ALA A 257 7.86 -14.76 -7.46
CA ALA A 257 8.36 -15.71 -6.46
C ALA A 257 8.25 -15.13 -5.04
N GLU A 258 7.12 -14.49 -4.73
CA GLU A 258 6.87 -13.90 -3.42
C GLU A 258 6.93 -14.97 -2.29
N PRO A 259 7.67 -14.73 -1.17
CA PRO A 259 7.84 -15.72 -0.11
C PRO A 259 6.58 -15.92 0.73
N PHE A 260 5.66 -14.94 0.73
CA PHE A 260 4.43 -14.95 1.54
C PHE A 260 3.16 -14.83 0.69
N PRO A 261 2.88 -15.75 -0.27
CA PRO A 261 1.78 -15.58 -1.23
C PRO A 261 0.39 -15.58 -0.58
N ASP A 262 0.25 -16.15 0.61
CA ASP A 262 -1.02 -16.33 1.33
C ASP A 262 -1.06 -15.58 2.68
N THR A 263 -0.11 -14.68 2.95
CA THR A 263 -0.03 -13.94 4.22
C THR A 263 -0.15 -12.44 4.00
N TRP A 264 -1.17 -11.82 4.60
CA TRP A 264 -1.39 -10.37 4.59
C TRP A 264 -0.99 -9.80 5.95
N PHE A 265 0.04 -8.96 5.94
CA PHE A 265 0.64 -8.39 7.15
C PHE A 265 -0.04 -7.06 7.54
N ASP A 266 0.08 -6.70 8.84
CA ASP A 266 -0.45 -5.44 9.39
C ASP A 266 0.51 -4.73 10.34
N PHE A 267 1.82 -4.93 10.21
CA PHE A 267 2.78 -4.14 10.97
C PHE A 267 2.87 -2.70 10.39
N PRO A 268 3.16 -1.68 11.22
CA PRO A 268 3.27 -0.32 10.72
C PRO A 268 4.53 -0.14 9.87
N VAL A 269 4.46 0.80 8.91
CA VAL A 269 5.63 1.29 8.19
C VAL A 269 6.32 2.34 9.06
N THR A 270 7.42 1.97 9.72
CA THR A 270 8.21 2.83 10.61
C THR A 270 9.57 3.13 10.00
N ALA A 271 10.28 4.11 10.55
CA ALA A 271 11.69 4.34 10.22
C ALA A 271 12.61 3.27 10.84
N PRO A 272 13.81 3.01 10.28
CA PRO A 272 14.78 2.13 10.89
C PRO A 272 15.13 2.58 12.32
N GLY A 273 15.03 1.67 13.28
CA GLY A 273 15.40 1.91 14.68
C GLY A 273 14.31 2.53 15.55
N GLU A 274 13.09 2.66 15.04
CA GLU A 274 11.89 3.08 15.81
C GLU A 274 11.05 1.91 16.29
#